data_386eee83a56035152246d352758ca98a
#
_entry.id   386eee83a56035152246d352758ca98a
#
_cell.length_a   1.000
_cell.length_b   1.000
_cell.length_c   1.000
_cell.angle_alpha   90.00
_cell.angle_beta   90.00
_cell.angle_gamma   90.00
#
_symmetry.space_group_name_H-M   'P 1'
#
loop_
_entity.id
_entity.type
_entity.pdbx_description
1 polymer ?
#
loop_
_entity_poly.entity_id
_entity_poly.type
_entity_poly.pdbx_seq_one_letter_code
_entity_poly.pdbx_strand_id
1 'polypeptide(L)'
;MTMYESDPNPSNPYDDSNHDQPANTGKGRRVAFILAIIAVLVAGASMAFVGLRSSDDDAAIPPSPGVVLSHSANPAAPSDELMTPNTLSLDPVGVQASIVDATVPEGVLTPPENVKNVGIWLDGASLDSVTGTTLIAGHVNLTGQGNGALFDLGTIEPGEVIRTSDATGKSTSWKVTAVTTRPKADGVEESVLAGPDGPRKLAVVTCGGELQFEDGVGNYADNVYLYADLMV
;
A
#
# COMPACT_ATOMS: atom_id res chain seq x y z
N MET A 1 -45.18 59.11 42.73
CA MET A 1 -44.83 58.98 44.12
C MET A 1 -44.31 57.56 44.26
N THR A 2 -43.13 57.30 44.37
CA THR A 2 -42.01 57.29 45.17
C THR A 2 -40.84 56.58 44.40
N MET A 3 -39.76 57.25 44.35
CA MET A 3 -38.45 56.73 43.85
C MET A 3 -37.97 55.65 44.84
N TYR A 4 -37.29 54.64 44.35
CA TYR A 4 -36.33 53.90 45.12
C TYR A 4 -35.07 53.67 44.32
N GLU A 5 -34.08 54.36 44.75
CA GLU A 5 -32.67 54.36 44.38
C GLU A 5 -32.02 53.24 45.13
N SER A 6 -31.22 52.36 44.49
CA SER A 6 -30.36 51.42 45.19
C SER A 6 -29.12 51.11 44.38
N ASP A 7 -28.10 51.61 44.83
CA ASP A 7 -26.71 51.30 45.06
C ASP A 7 -25.89 50.45 44.07
N PRO A 8 -24.67 50.90 43.82
CA PRO A 8 -23.67 50.18 43.01
C PRO A 8 -22.96 49.10 43.82
N ASN A 9 -22.93 47.90 43.28
CA ASN A 9 -22.19 46.78 43.82
C ASN A 9 -20.70 46.92 43.51
N PRO A 10 -19.79 46.66 44.49
CA PRO A 10 -18.36 46.90 44.38
C PRO A 10 -17.63 45.85 43.56
N SER A 11 -16.68 46.35 42.82
CA SER A 11 -15.52 45.73 42.14
C SER A 11 -15.07 44.37 42.67
N ASN A 12 -15.10 43.37 41.78
CA ASN A 12 -14.39 42.10 41.93
C ASN A 12 -12.99 42.24 41.28
N PRO A 13 -11.86 42.08 42.02
CA PRO A 13 -10.54 42.34 41.53
C PRO A 13 -9.81 41.12 40.96
N TYR A 14 -10.52 40.18 40.33
CA TYR A 14 -9.90 39.02 39.68
C TYR A 14 -10.50 38.75 38.29
N ASP A 15 -10.28 39.65 37.35
CA ASP A 15 -10.46 39.37 35.92
C ASP A 15 -9.30 39.97 35.14
N ASP A 16 -8.17 39.27 35.21
CA ASP A 16 -7.02 39.52 34.39
C ASP A 16 -6.52 38.17 33.83
N SER A 17 -7.22 37.73 32.78
CA SER A 17 -6.80 36.59 31.99
C SER A 17 -6.93 36.96 30.50
N ASN A 18 -6.00 37.78 30.09
CA ASN A 18 -5.68 37.99 28.68
C ASN A 18 -5.11 36.69 28.12
N HIS A 19 -5.94 35.83 27.55
CA HIS A 19 -5.53 34.69 26.75
C HIS A 19 -5.55 35.07 25.28
N ASP A 20 -4.43 35.63 24.86
CA ASP A 20 -4.02 35.57 23.46
C ASP A 20 -3.96 34.11 23.02
N GLN A 21 -5.00 33.62 22.38
CA GLN A 21 -4.95 32.39 21.62
C GLN A 21 -4.30 32.67 20.26
N PRO A 22 -3.15 32.08 19.94
CA PRO A 22 -2.66 32.12 18.59
C PRO A 22 -3.57 31.30 17.69
N ALA A 23 -4.01 31.89 16.59
CA ALA A 23 -4.77 31.24 15.52
C ALA A 23 -4.01 29.99 15.07
N ASN A 24 -4.55 28.80 15.41
CA ASN A 24 -4.04 27.52 15.00
C ASN A 24 -4.42 27.28 13.54
N THR A 25 -3.50 27.61 12.65
CA THR A 25 -3.59 27.25 11.23
C THR A 25 -3.40 25.73 11.10
N GLY A 26 -4.52 25.01 11.01
CA GLY A 26 -4.61 23.55 11.02
C GLY A 26 -4.02 22.80 9.81
N LYS A 27 -2.97 23.32 9.17
CA LYS A 27 -2.25 22.64 8.07
C LYS A 27 -0.99 21.87 8.51
N GLY A 28 -0.45 22.15 9.70
CA GLY A 28 0.81 21.52 10.14
C GLY A 28 0.64 20.20 10.91
N ARG A 29 -0.58 19.82 11.29
CA ARG A 29 -0.80 18.69 12.21
C ARG A 29 -1.04 17.35 11.52
N ARG A 30 -1.34 17.36 10.22
CA ARG A 30 -1.59 16.13 9.45
C ARG A 30 -0.30 15.43 8.96
N VAL A 31 0.80 16.16 8.86
CA VAL A 31 2.08 15.62 8.36
C VAL A 31 2.90 14.95 9.47
N ALA A 32 2.72 15.34 10.73
CA ALA A 32 3.53 14.79 11.83
C ALA A 32 3.10 13.38 12.31
N PHE A 33 1.92 12.89 11.93
CA PHE A 33 1.43 11.56 12.31
C PHE A 33 1.75 10.46 11.28
N ILE A 34 2.27 10.81 10.11
CA ILE A 34 2.45 9.87 8.99
C ILE A 34 3.83 9.20 9.01
N LEU A 35 4.79 9.67 9.80
CA LEU A 35 6.15 9.13 9.83
C LEU A 35 6.35 7.80 10.60
N ALA A 36 5.27 7.21 11.13
CA ALA A 36 5.34 5.94 11.87
C ALA A 36 4.77 4.73 11.09
N ILE A 37 4.56 4.85 9.80
CA ILE A 37 3.69 3.94 9.06
C ILE A 37 4.48 2.99 8.17
N ILE A 38 5.12 2.01 8.62
CA ILE A 38 5.34 0.66 8.07
C ILE A 38 6.44 -0.02 8.88
N ALA A 39 6.14 -0.35 10.13
CA ALA A 39 6.80 -1.46 10.79
C ALA A 39 5.81 -2.63 10.74
N VAL A 40 5.90 -3.47 9.74
CA VAL A 40 5.13 -4.71 9.71
C VAL A 40 5.72 -5.66 10.73
N LEU A 41 5.10 -5.79 11.89
CA LEU A 41 5.42 -6.82 12.88
C LEU A 41 4.95 -8.17 12.34
N VAL A 42 5.87 -8.96 11.83
CA VAL A 42 5.63 -10.37 11.54
C VAL A 42 6.06 -11.17 12.75
N ALA A 43 5.12 -11.54 13.61
CA ALA A 43 5.33 -12.56 14.62
C ALA A 43 5.28 -13.93 13.95
N GLY A 44 6.42 -14.50 13.61
CA GLY A 44 6.53 -15.85 13.02
C GLY A 44 7.39 -16.77 13.86
N ALA A 45 6.79 -17.85 14.35
CA ALA A 45 7.47 -18.88 15.12
C ALA A 45 8.47 -19.67 14.27
N SER A 46 9.70 -19.80 14.77
CA SER A 46 10.79 -20.54 14.17
C SER A 46 10.53 -22.05 14.17
N MET A 47 10.64 -22.70 13.01
CA MET A 47 10.95 -24.13 12.93
C MET A 47 12.21 -24.33 12.11
N ALA A 48 13.20 -24.94 12.76
CA ALA A 48 14.45 -25.36 12.17
C ALA A 48 14.21 -26.47 11.14
N PHE A 49 14.69 -26.26 9.91
CA PHE A 49 14.69 -27.31 8.89
C PHE A 49 16.07 -27.97 8.83
N VAL A 50 16.13 -29.22 9.28
CA VAL A 50 17.30 -30.09 9.15
C VAL A 50 17.34 -30.57 7.71
N GLY A 51 18.44 -30.26 7.02
CA GLY A 51 18.67 -30.69 5.65
C GLY A 51 18.93 -32.21 5.53
N LEU A 52 18.30 -32.83 4.55
CA LEU A 52 18.73 -34.09 3.97
C LEU A 52 19.16 -33.84 2.53
N ARG A 53 20.47 -34.00 2.31
CA ARG A 53 21.04 -34.16 0.97
C ARG A 53 20.66 -35.53 0.44
N SER A 54 20.20 -35.61 -0.78
CA SER A 54 20.28 -36.83 -1.58
C SER A 54 20.87 -36.47 -2.92
N SER A 55 21.92 -37.23 -3.24
CA SER A 55 22.76 -37.09 -4.44
C SER A 55 22.13 -37.84 -5.61
N ASP A 56 22.48 -37.32 -6.80
CA ASP A 56 22.71 -38.02 -8.05
C ASP A 56 21.58 -38.81 -8.72
N ASP A 57 21.23 -38.37 -9.93
CA ASP A 57 21.46 -39.19 -11.13
C ASP A 57 21.31 -38.34 -12.42
N ASP A 58 22.39 -38.35 -13.18
CA ASP A 58 22.48 -37.85 -14.55
C ASP A 58 21.55 -38.63 -15.49
N ALA A 59 20.66 -37.90 -16.19
CA ALA A 59 20.11 -38.39 -17.45
C ALA A 59 20.00 -37.22 -18.43
N ALA A 60 20.92 -37.19 -19.38
CA ALA A 60 20.92 -36.28 -20.51
C ALA A 60 19.70 -36.50 -21.40
N ILE A 61 18.85 -35.47 -21.53
CA ILE A 61 17.75 -35.40 -22.51
C ILE A 61 18.25 -34.55 -23.71
N PRO A 62 18.09 -35.04 -24.93
CA PRO A 62 18.52 -34.27 -26.13
C PRO A 62 17.62 -33.06 -26.37
N PRO A 63 18.14 -31.96 -26.96
CA PRO A 63 17.41 -30.73 -27.17
C PRO A 63 16.33 -30.91 -28.25
N SER A 64 15.08 -30.68 -27.86
CA SER A 64 13.98 -30.48 -28.81
C SER A 64 14.08 -29.10 -29.47
N PRO A 65 13.74 -28.96 -30.76
CA PRO A 65 13.80 -27.68 -31.45
C PRO A 65 12.81 -26.71 -30.86
N GLY A 66 13.35 -25.56 -30.41
CA GLY A 66 12.58 -24.50 -29.78
C GLY A 66 11.53 -23.91 -30.70
N VAL A 67 10.28 -24.00 -30.28
CA VAL A 67 9.22 -23.13 -30.78
C VAL A 67 9.40 -21.79 -30.10
N VAL A 68 9.96 -20.82 -30.82
CA VAL A 68 10.00 -19.43 -30.40
C VAL A 68 8.57 -18.89 -30.49
N LEU A 69 7.83 -18.97 -29.41
CA LEU A 69 6.59 -18.21 -29.26
C LEU A 69 7.03 -16.74 -29.02
N SER A 70 7.09 -15.99 -30.12
CA SER A 70 7.13 -14.54 -30.03
C SER A 70 5.85 -14.08 -29.35
N HIS A 71 5.91 -13.80 -28.04
CA HIS A 71 4.89 -13.02 -27.36
C HIS A 71 5.03 -11.58 -27.87
N SER A 72 4.34 -11.30 -28.98
CA SER A 72 4.05 -9.93 -29.36
C SER A 72 3.06 -9.42 -28.32
N ALA A 73 3.57 -8.70 -27.31
CA ALA A 73 2.75 -7.94 -26.39
C ALA A 73 2.08 -6.83 -27.21
N ASN A 74 0.89 -7.12 -27.71
CA ASN A 74 0.01 -6.10 -28.24
C ASN A 74 -0.49 -5.32 -27.00
N PRO A 75 -0.28 -3.99 -26.89
CA PRO A 75 -0.90 -3.23 -25.80
C PRO A 75 -2.41 -3.37 -25.96
N ALA A 76 -3.03 -4.12 -25.06
CA ALA A 76 -4.47 -4.27 -25.03
C ALA A 76 -5.09 -2.89 -24.82
N ALA A 77 -5.96 -2.49 -25.73
CA ALA A 77 -6.83 -1.34 -25.54
C ALA A 77 -7.61 -1.50 -24.23
N PRO A 78 -7.99 -0.40 -23.54
CA PRO A 78 -8.82 -0.49 -22.34
C PRO A 78 -10.07 -1.29 -22.68
N SER A 79 -10.19 -2.48 -22.10
CA SER A 79 -11.34 -3.33 -22.31
C SER A 79 -12.42 -2.92 -21.30
N ASP A 80 -13.64 -2.66 -21.78
CA ASP A 80 -14.85 -2.56 -20.94
C ASP A 80 -15.24 -3.93 -20.34
N GLU A 81 -14.26 -4.85 -20.23
CA GLU A 81 -14.47 -6.19 -19.71
C GLU A 81 -14.66 -6.13 -18.20
N LEU A 82 -15.79 -6.65 -17.72
CA LEU A 82 -16.05 -6.77 -16.30
C LEU A 82 -15.09 -7.80 -15.69
N MET A 83 -14.43 -7.41 -14.62
CA MET A 83 -13.59 -8.26 -13.78
C MET A 83 -14.37 -8.74 -12.56
N THR A 84 -13.82 -9.70 -11.81
CA THR A 84 -14.27 -9.97 -10.44
C THR A 84 -14.21 -8.66 -9.64
N PRO A 85 -15.28 -8.27 -8.92
CA PRO A 85 -15.31 -7.06 -8.12
C PRO A 85 -14.15 -6.98 -7.11
N ASN A 86 -13.67 -5.76 -6.85
CA ASN A 86 -12.60 -5.46 -5.90
C ASN A 86 -11.37 -6.35 -6.11
N THR A 87 -10.84 -6.36 -7.32
CA THR A 87 -9.68 -7.21 -7.68
C THR A 87 -8.51 -6.36 -8.20
N LEU A 88 -7.31 -6.68 -7.76
CA LEU A 88 -6.05 -6.27 -8.37
C LEU A 88 -5.58 -7.40 -9.28
N SER A 89 -5.34 -7.12 -10.57
CA SER A 89 -4.72 -8.04 -11.52
C SER A 89 -3.34 -7.53 -11.90
N LEU A 90 -2.32 -8.30 -11.54
CA LEU A 90 -0.94 -8.12 -11.97
C LEU A 90 -0.70 -9.04 -13.17
N ASP A 91 -1.23 -8.64 -14.33
CA ASP A 91 -1.24 -9.44 -15.55
C ASP A 91 0.15 -9.93 -15.98
N PRO A 92 1.24 -9.11 -15.87
CA PRO A 92 2.59 -9.53 -16.24
C PRO A 92 3.11 -10.76 -15.48
N VAL A 93 2.65 -10.94 -14.23
CA VAL A 93 3.07 -12.05 -13.36
C VAL A 93 1.93 -13.06 -13.11
N GLY A 94 0.79 -12.89 -13.79
CA GLY A 94 -0.33 -13.84 -13.75
C GLY A 94 -1.05 -13.92 -12.38
N VAL A 95 -1.02 -12.86 -11.59
CA VAL A 95 -1.61 -12.82 -10.24
C VAL A 95 -2.91 -12.04 -10.24
N GLN A 96 -3.92 -12.59 -9.57
CA GLN A 96 -5.14 -11.88 -9.19
C GLN A 96 -5.34 -11.96 -7.67
N ALA A 97 -5.61 -10.82 -7.04
CA ALA A 97 -5.78 -10.70 -5.60
C ALA A 97 -7.04 -9.91 -5.26
N SER A 98 -7.80 -10.38 -4.29
CA SER A 98 -8.93 -9.62 -3.76
C SER A 98 -8.44 -8.40 -2.99
N ILE A 99 -9.04 -7.25 -3.29
CA ILE A 99 -8.81 -5.99 -2.57
C ILE A 99 -9.81 -5.91 -1.42
N VAL A 100 -9.31 -5.77 -0.20
CA VAL A 100 -10.10 -5.57 1.01
C VAL A 100 -9.64 -4.28 1.70
N ASP A 101 -10.42 -3.79 2.66
CA ASP A 101 -10.03 -2.61 3.42
C ASP A 101 -8.75 -2.92 4.24
N ALA A 102 -7.76 -2.05 4.15
CA ALA A 102 -6.59 -2.14 4.99
C ALA A 102 -6.89 -1.59 6.38
N THR A 103 -6.43 -2.30 7.41
CA THR A 103 -6.51 -1.79 8.79
C THR A 103 -5.35 -0.85 9.09
N VAL A 104 -5.59 0.13 9.96
CA VAL A 104 -4.58 1.13 10.37
C VAL A 104 -4.49 1.19 11.90
N PRO A 105 -4.14 0.07 12.57
CA PRO A 105 -3.97 0.07 14.02
C PRO A 105 -2.80 1.00 14.40
N GLU A 106 -3.03 1.88 15.38
CA GLU A 106 -2.02 2.82 15.90
C GLU A 106 -1.31 3.67 14.82
N GLY A 107 -1.99 3.91 13.69
CA GLY A 107 -1.43 4.70 12.58
C GLY A 107 -0.53 3.92 11.63
N VAL A 108 -0.46 2.59 11.74
CA VAL A 108 0.34 1.71 10.87
C VAL A 108 -0.56 1.03 9.85
N LEU A 109 -0.32 1.26 8.56
CA LEU A 109 -1.02 0.55 7.49
C LEU A 109 -0.62 -0.93 7.53
N THR A 110 -1.59 -1.78 7.86
CA THR A 110 -1.37 -3.22 8.03
C THR A 110 -2.01 -3.98 6.85
N PRO A 111 -1.23 -4.75 6.09
CA PRO A 111 -1.76 -5.62 5.05
C PRO A 111 -2.71 -6.67 5.64
N PRO A 112 -3.65 -7.23 4.82
CA PRO A 112 -4.57 -8.27 5.28
C PRO A 112 -3.85 -9.51 5.79
N GLU A 113 -4.41 -10.20 6.80
CA GLU A 113 -3.84 -11.44 7.35
C GLU A 113 -3.66 -12.55 6.30
N ASN A 114 -4.58 -12.65 5.34
CA ASN A 114 -4.44 -13.58 4.22
C ASN A 114 -3.48 -12.99 3.18
N VAL A 115 -2.31 -13.61 3.00
CA VAL A 115 -1.26 -13.13 2.09
C VAL A 115 -1.69 -13.10 0.62
N LYS A 116 -2.77 -13.79 0.25
CA LYS A 116 -3.32 -13.76 -1.12
C LYS A 116 -4.22 -12.57 -1.38
N ASN A 117 -4.58 -11.82 -0.34
CA ASN A 117 -5.34 -10.58 -0.45
C ASN A 117 -4.40 -9.37 -0.40
N VAL A 118 -4.89 -8.25 -0.87
CA VAL A 118 -4.24 -6.94 -0.74
C VAL A 118 -5.19 -5.95 -0.08
N GLY A 119 -4.66 -4.98 0.63
CA GLY A 119 -5.43 -3.98 1.37
C GLY A 119 -5.40 -2.62 0.69
N ILE A 120 -6.56 -1.97 0.53
CA ILE A 120 -6.65 -0.58 0.07
C ILE A 120 -6.61 0.38 1.27
N TRP A 121 -5.80 1.43 1.16
CA TRP A 121 -5.77 2.51 2.15
C TRP A 121 -6.98 3.43 1.98
N LEU A 122 -7.82 3.56 3.02
CA LEU A 122 -9.11 4.24 2.92
C LEU A 122 -9.01 5.77 2.91
N ASP A 123 -7.91 6.37 3.38
CA ASP A 123 -7.67 7.81 3.28
C ASP A 123 -7.12 8.22 1.90
N GLY A 124 -6.83 7.25 1.02
CA GLY A 124 -6.45 7.45 -0.37
C GLY A 124 -7.66 7.59 -1.30
N ALA A 125 -7.40 7.65 -2.60
CA ALA A 125 -8.46 7.63 -3.60
C ALA A 125 -9.06 6.21 -3.70
N SER A 126 -10.39 6.10 -3.75
CA SER A 126 -11.10 4.83 -3.98
C SER A 126 -10.85 4.30 -5.40
N LEU A 127 -11.22 3.03 -5.66
CA LEU A 127 -11.00 2.38 -6.96
C LEU A 127 -11.80 3.03 -8.09
N ASP A 128 -12.96 3.60 -7.80
CA ASP A 128 -13.85 4.29 -8.73
C ASP A 128 -13.58 5.81 -8.84
N SER A 129 -12.59 6.33 -8.10
CA SER A 129 -12.21 7.75 -8.17
C SER A 129 -11.69 8.13 -9.54
N VAL A 130 -11.93 9.40 -9.92
CA VAL A 130 -11.40 10.01 -11.15
C VAL A 130 -10.15 10.86 -10.89
N THR A 131 -9.80 11.09 -9.62
CA THR A 131 -8.63 11.86 -9.17
C THR A 131 -7.91 11.14 -8.04
N GLY A 132 -6.71 11.60 -7.73
CA GLY A 132 -5.94 11.18 -6.56
C GLY A 132 -5.22 9.84 -6.72
N THR A 133 -4.51 9.46 -5.67
CA THR A 133 -3.71 8.24 -5.62
C THR A 133 -4.42 7.16 -4.80
N THR A 134 -4.71 6.02 -5.45
CA THR A 134 -5.09 4.80 -4.74
C THR A 134 -3.81 4.11 -4.27
N LEU A 135 -3.74 3.80 -2.97
CA LEU A 135 -2.65 3.01 -2.39
C LEU A 135 -3.16 1.62 -2.02
N ILE A 136 -2.49 0.60 -2.55
CA ILE A 136 -2.73 -0.82 -2.25
C ILE A 136 -1.48 -1.39 -1.61
N ALA A 137 -1.62 -2.08 -0.48
CA ALA A 137 -0.52 -2.73 0.22
C ALA A 137 -0.80 -4.23 0.40
N GLY A 138 0.25 -5.05 0.35
CA GLY A 138 0.12 -6.49 0.53
C GLY A 138 1.43 -7.13 0.97
N HIS A 139 1.34 -8.38 1.41
CA HIS A 139 2.52 -9.15 1.81
C HIS A 139 3.31 -9.65 0.61
N VAL A 140 4.65 -9.61 0.72
CA VAL A 140 5.54 -10.36 -0.17
C VAL A 140 5.47 -11.85 0.16
N ASN A 141 5.52 -12.21 1.44
CA ASN A 141 5.28 -13.56 1.96
C ASN A 141 4.90 -13.49 3.44
N LEU A 142 4.49 -14.61 4.01
CA LEU A 142 4.27 -14.73 5.44
C LEU A 142 4.57 -16.16 5.89
N THR A 143 5.20 -16.31 7.06
CA THR A 143 5.50 -17.60 7.66
C THR A 143 4.23 -18.43 7.82
N GLY A 144 4.26 -19.68 7.33
CA GLY A 144 3.12 -20.59 7.37
C GLY A 144 2.10 -20.40 6.25
N GLN A 145 2.17 -19.31 5.46
CA GLN A 145 1.28 -19.08 4.31
C GLN A 145 2.02 -19.04 2.96
N GLY A 146 3.37 -18.93 2.99
CA GLY A 146 4.19 -18.90 1.77
C GLY A 146 4.14 -17.53 1.07
N ASN A 147 4.33 -17.54 -0.26
CA ASN A 147 4.37 -16.33 -1.08
C ASN A 147 3.03 -15.61 -1.08
N GLY A 148 3.07 -14.30 -0.90
CA GLY A 148 1.92 -13.40 -0.97
C GLY A 148 1.51 -13.05 -2.40
N ALA A 149 0.44 -12.31 -2.52
CA ALA A 149 -0.03 -11.80 -3.82
C ALA A 149 0.99 -10.86 -4.50
N LEU A 150 1.79 -10.17 -3.70
CA LEU A 150 2.77 -9.18 -4.20
C LEU A 150 4.21 -9.73 -4.21
N PHE A 151 4.39 -11.07 -4.19
CA PHE A 151 5.71 -11.69 -4.15
C PHE A 151 6.60 -11.26 -5.35
N ASP A 152 6.01 -11.25 -6.53
CA ASP A 152 6.72 -10.92 -7.78
C ASP A 152 6.57 -9.45 -8.20
N LEU A 153 6.06 -8.55 -7.33
CA LEU A 153 5.81 -7.14 -7.65
C LEU A 153 7.05 -6.44 -8.22
N GLY A 154 8.22 -6.76 -7.65
CA GLY A 154 9.50 -6.16 -8.05
C GLY A 154 10.01 -6.59 -9.44
N THR A 155 9.39 -7.59 -10.07
CA THR A 155 9.77 -8.09 -11.40
C THR A 155 8.98 -7.44 -12.53
N ILE A 156 7.94 -6.68 -12.20
CA ILE A 156 7.12 -5.94 -13.18
C ILE A 156 7.93 -4.76 -13.70
N GLU A 157 7.87 -4.53 -15.01
CA GLU A 157 8.68 -3.50 -15.68
C GLU A 157 7.85 -2.25 -16.04
N PRO A 158 8.48 -1.06 -16.10
CA PRO A 158 7.82 0.13 -16.62
C PRO A 158 7.32 -0.09 -18.06
N GLY A 159 6.08 0.37 -18.31
CA GLY A 159 5.40 0.17 -19.60
C GLY A 159 4.40 -0.98 -19.61
N GLU A 160 4.51 -1.93 -18.69
CA GLU A 160 3.55 -3.01 -18.52
C GLU A 160 2.21 -2.49 -17.99
N VAL A 161 1.17 -3.29 -18.16
CA VAL A 161 -0.20 -2.94 -17.79
C VAL A 161 -0.68 -3.85 -16.67
N ILE A 162 -1.23 -3.23 -15.63
CA ILE A 162 -1.94 -3.91 -14.55
C ILE A 162 -3.36 -3.36 -14.47
N ARG A 163 -4.26 -4.07 -13.80
CA ARG A 163 -5.67 -3.68 -13.73
C ARG A 163 -6.19 -3.73 -12.30
N THR A 164 -7.15 -2.85 -12.02
CA THR A 164 -7.98 -2.94 -10.82
C THR A 164 -9.45 -2.97 -11.23
N SER A 165 -10.31 -3.53 -10.39
CA SER A 165 -11.76 -3.40 -10.54
C SER A 165 -12.39 -2.84 -9.28
N ASP A 166 -13.42 -2.03 -9.45
CA ASP A 166 -14.24 -1.51 -8.36
C ASP A 166 -15.25 -2.55 -7.83
N ALA A 167 -16.10 -2.14 -6.89
CA ALA A 167 -17.13 -2.99 -6.28
C ALA A 167 -18.19 -3.48 -7.28
N THR A 168 -18.31 -2.86 -8.47
CA THR A 168 -19.21 -3.27 -9.53
C THR A 168 -18.56 -4.21 -10.54
N GLY A 169 -17.24 -4.41 -10.43
CA GLY A 169 -16.43 -5.17 -11.38
C GLY A 169 -15.95 -4.34 -12.58
N LYS A 170 -16.23 -3.03 -12.61
CA LYS A 170 -15.72 -2.15 -13.66
C LYS A 170 -14.20 -2.09 -13.59
N SER A 171 -13.56 -2.47 -14.69
CA SER A 171 -12.09 -2.49 -14.79
C SER A 171 -11.51 -1.12 -15.06
N THR A 172 -10.36 -0.86 -14.43
CA THR A 172 -9.48 0.28 -14.70
C THR A 172 -8.10 -0.23 -15.07
N SER A 173 -7.57 0.19 -16.21
CA SER A 173 -6.23 -0.17 -16.67
C SER A 173 -5.21 0.89 -16.28
N TRP A 174 -4.05 0.44 -15.85
CA TRP A 174 -2.96 1.26 -15.36
C TRP A 174 -1.67 0.91 -16.09
N LYS A 175 -0.97 1.92 -16.60
CA LYS A 175 0.36 1.75 -17.18
C LYS A 175 1.40 1.95 -16.08
N VAL A 176 2.22 0.94 -15.84
CA VAL A 176 3.32 1.02 -14.88
C VAL A 176 4.32 2.07 -15.35
N THR A 177 4.67 3.01 -14.48
CA THR A 177 5.62 4.10 -14.77
C THR A 177 6.96 3.89 -14.10
N ALA A 178 6.96 3.25 -12.92
CA ALA A 178 8.19 2.91 -12.19
C ALA A 178 7.96 1.75 -11.23
N VAL A 179 9.00 0.96 -11.00
CA VAL A 179 9.11 0.05 -9.85
C VAL A 179 10.42 0.38 -9.15
N THR A 180 10.36 0.66 -7.84
CA THR A 180 11.51 1.10 -7.06
C THR A 180 11.59 0.36 -5.74
N THR A 181 12.81 0.11 -5.25
CA THR A 181 13.05 -0.42 -3.91
C THR A 181 13.66 0.69 -3.04
N ARG A 182 13.14 0.86 -1.83
CA ARG A 182 13.59 1.86 -0.87
C ARG A 182 13.76 1.27 0.51
N PRO A 183 14.86 1.62 1.23
CA PRO A 183 15.03 1.22 2.62
C PRO A 183 13.87 1.68 3.49
N LYS A 184 13.36 0.80 4.35
CA LYS A 184 12.33 1.18 5.34
C LYS A 184 12.81 2.26 6.32
N ALA A 185 14.13 2.30 6.55
CA ALA A 185 14.75 3.32 7.39
C ALA A 185 14.56 4.76 6.86
N ASP A 186 14.36 4.93 5.54
CA ASP A 186 14.10 6.23 4.92
C ASP A 186 12.63 6.70 5.10
N GLY A 187 11.79 5.86 5.69
CA GLY A 187 10.36 6.10 5.84
C GLY A 187 9.55 5.69 4.61
N VAL A 188 8.28 6.10 4.60
CA VAL A 188 7.36 5.86 3.48
C VAL A 188 7.48 6.99 2.48
N GLU A 189 7.44 6.65 1.20
CA GLU A 189 7.41 7.63 0.12
C GLU A 189 6.15 8.49 0.19
N GLU A 190 6.30 9.82 0.34
CA GLU A 190 5.16 10.75 0.46
C GLU A 190 4.24 10.71 -0.77
N SER A 191 4.78 10.39 -1.95
CA SER A 191 4.03 10.32 -3.20
C SER A 191 2.91 9.27 -3.19
N VAL A 192 3.07 8.17 -2.44
CA VAL A 192 2.03 7.14 -2.33
C VAL A 192 0.91 7.55 -1.36
N LEU A 193 1.18 8.53 -0.50
CA LEU A 193 0.27 9.08 0.50
C LEU A 193 -0.40 10.39 0.04
N ALA A 194 -0.38 10.68 -1.27
CA ALA A 194 -0.91 11.93 -1.82
C ALA A 194 -2.43 12.12 -1.60
N GLY A 195 -3.14 11.03 -1.27
CA GLY A 195 -4.56 11.09 -0.94
C GLY A 195 -5.48 11.23 -2.16
N PRO A 196 -6.75 11.69 -1.97
CA PRO A 196 -7.77 11.65 -3.01
C PRO A 196 -7.67 12.79 -4.03
N ASP A 197 -6.77 13.75 -3.82
CA ASP A 197 -6.62 14.92 -4.69
C ASP A 197 -5.50 14.74 -5.73
N GLY A 198 -5.57 15.51 -6.83
CA GLY A 198 -4.53 15.55 -7.87
C GLY A 198 -4.73 14.52 -8.99
N PRO A 199 -3.66 14.25 -9.79
CA PRO A 199 -3.73 13.31 -10.91
C PRO A 199 -4.12 11.92 -10.47
N ARG A 200 -4.87 11.20 -11.31
CA ARG A 200 -5.29 9.83 -11.03
C ARG A 200 -4.12 8.87 -11.15
N LYS A 201 -3.74 8.23 -10.04
CA LYS A 201 -2.59 7.32 -9.93
C LYS A 201 -2.92 6.08 -9.12
N LEU A 202 -2.14 5.04 -9.35
CA LEU A 202 -2.11 3.84 -8.53
C LEU A 202 -0.71 3.65 -7.97
N ALA A 203 -0.63 3.35 -6.68
CA ALA A 203 0.57 2.86 -6.01
C ALA A 203 0.30 1.50 -5.41
N VAL A 204 1.21 0.54 -5.64
CA VAL A 204 1.16 -0.79 -5.01
C VAL A 204 2.45 -1.00 -4.24
N VAL A 205 2.35 -1.42 -2.97
CA VAL A 205 3.49 -1.50 -2.05
C VAL A 205 3.57 -2.87 -1.37
N THR A 206 4.76 -3.41 -1.29
CA THR A 206 5.07 -4.62 -0.53
C THR A 206 6.44 -4.52 0.16
N CYS A 207 6.75 -5.46 1.03
CA CYS A 207 8.09 -5.61 1.58
C CYS A 207 9.05 -6.20 0.54
N GLY A 208 10.36 -5.93 0.69
CA GLY A 208 11.39 -6.47 -0.19
C GLY A 208 12.80 -6.23 0.33
N GLY A 209 13.79 -6.45 -0.52
CA GLY A 209 15.19 -6.35 -0.15
C GLY A 209 15.69 -7.53 0.68
N GLU A 210 16.72 -7.32 1.48
CA GLU A 210 17.34 -8.35 2.31
C GLU A 210 16.44 -8.71 3.49
N LEU A 211 16.31 -10.02 3.75
CA LEU A 211 15.63 -10.52 4.95
C LEU A 211 16.57 -10.42 6.15
N GLN A 212 16.24 -9.59 7.11
CA GLN A 212 16.97 -9.38 8.34
C GLN A 212 16.25 -10.06 9.51
N PHE A 213 16.99 -10.54 10.48
CA PHE A 213 16.44 -11.18 11.68
C PHE A 213 16.81 -10.37 12.92
N GLU A 214 15.78 -9.99 13.68
CA GLU A 214 15.92 -9.35 14.97
C GLU A 214 15.09 -10.15 15.99
N ASP A 215 15.70 -10.61 17.06
CA ASP A 215 15.08 -11.46 18.10
C ASP A 215 14.35 -12.69 17.54
N GLY A 216 14.88 -13.26 16.45
CA GLY A 216 14.29 -14.43 15.79
C GLY A 216 13.10 -14.13 14.87
N VAL A 217 12.73 -12.87 14.72
CA VAL A 217 11.69 -12.40 13.79
C VAL A 217 12.34 -11.91 12.51
N GLY A 218 11.95 -12.51 11.37
CA GLY A 218 12.40 -12.08 10.06
C GLY A 218 11.61 -10.84 9.58
N ASN A 219 12.32 -9.81 9.13
CA ASN A 219 11.73 -8.64 8.50
C ASN A 219 12.56 -8.25 7.28
N TYR A 220 11.90 -7.79 6.22
CA TYR A 220 12.57 -7.25 5.04
C TYR A 220 13.08 -5.84 5.31
N ALA A 221 14.30 -5.55 4.83
CA ALA A 221 14.94 -4.24 5.02
C ALA A 221 14.25 -3.10 4.25
N ASP A 222 13.62 -3.44 3.13
CA ASP A 222 13.13 -2.48 2.16
C ASP A 222 11.61 -2.60 1.96
N ASN A 223 11.06 -1.59 1.28
CA ASN A 223 9.77 -1.64 0.61
C ASN A 223 9.97 -1.59 -0.91
N VAL A 224 9.14 -2.31 -1.64
CA VAL A 224 9.02 -2.25 -3.09
C VAL A 224 7.77 -1.47 -3.44
N TYR A 225 7.93 -0.45 -4.26
CA TYR A 225 6.87 0.45 -4.72
C TYR A 225 6.69 0.29 -6.22
N LEU A 226 5.47 0.03 -6.66
CA LEU A 226 5.05 0.11 -8.05
C LEU A 226 4.17 1.34 -8.22
N TYR A 227 4.48 2.17 -9.20
CA TYR A 227 3.71 3.36 -9.58
C TYR A 227 3.11 3.15 -10.94
N ALA A 228 1.86 3.55 -11.11
CA ALA A 228 1.17 3.46 -12.38
C ALA A 228 0.22 4.65 -12.61
N ASP A 229 0.12 5.09 -13.86
CA ASP A 229 -0.76 6.13 -14.30
C ASP A 229 -2.01 5.53 -14.98
N LEU A 230 -3.14 6.23 -14.87
CA LEU A 230 -4.38 5.86 -15.53
C LEU A 230 -4.19 5.80 -17.05
N MET A 231 -4.60 4.71 -17.67
CA MET A 231 -4.70 4.62 -19.14
C MET A 231 -6.06 5.20 -19.58
N VAL A 232 -6.02 6.16 -20.49
CA VAL A 232 -7.19 6.82 -21.11
C VAL A 232 -7.34 6.40 -22.57
#